data_37532570ba7cdc228acf45383cfd269f
#
_entry.id   37532570ba7cdc228acf45383cfd269f
#
_cell.length_a   1.000
_cell.length_b   1.000
_cell.length_c   1.000
_cell.angle_alpha   90.00
_cell.angle_beta   90.00
_cell.angle_gamma   90.00
#
_symmetry.space_group_name_H-M   'P 1'
#
loop_
_entity.id
_entity.type
_entity.pdbx_description
1 polymer ?
#
loop_
_entity_poly.entity_id
_entity_poly.type
_entity_poly.pdbx_seq_one_letter_code
_entity_poly.pdbx_strand_id
1 'polypeptide(L)'
;MRERPDWDSYFMAIAHLVATRSTCLRRQVGAVLVKDKRILATGYNGAPSNIAHCTFETCLRSVGNIPSGQNQELCRGLHAEQNVIIQAALHGVSTRDSILYCTHKPCILCAKMIINAGVVRVVYENPYPDALADAMLEEAGLEMCIFSEGVIS
;
A
#
# COMPACT_ATOMS: atom_id res chain seq x y z
N MET A 1 -34.33 -4.83 1.07
CA MET A 1 -33.20 -5.77 0.88
C MET A 1 -31.91 -5.07 1.32
N ARG A 2 -31.06 -5.75 2.02
CA ARG A 2 -29.79 -5.19 2.47
C ARG A 2 -28.84 -5.07 1.27
N GLU A 3 -28.34 -3.86 1.02
CA GLU A 3 -27.31 -3.65 0.00
C GLU A 3 -25.96 -4.21 0.47
N ARG A 4 -25.29 -4.88 -0.44
CA ARG A 4 -23.94 -5.39 -0.22
C ARG A 4 -22.95 -4.45 -0.95
N PRO A 5 -21.81 -4.10 -0.33
CA PRO A 5 -20.77 -3.37 -1.06
C PRO A 5 -20.25 -4.22 -2.22
N ASP A 6 -19.83 -3.58 -3.29
CA ASP A 6 -19.05 -4.28 -4.31
C ASP A 6 -17.67 -4.69 -3.75
N TRP A 7 -16.95 -5.52 -4.50
CA TRP A 7 -15.69 -6.07 -4.02
C TRP A 7 -14.61 -5.01 -3.83
N ASP A 8 -14.54 -4.01 -4.69
CA ASP A 8 -13.56 -2.94 -4.56
C ASP A 8 -13.84 -2.09 -3.32
N SER A 9 -15.10 -1.73 -3.07
CA SER A 9 -15.51 -1.01 -1.86
C SER A 9 -15.22 -1.82 -0.59
N TYR A 10 -15.50 -3.11 -0.63
CA TYR A 10 -15.26 -4.03 0.50
C TYR A 10 -13.76 -4.10 0.85
N PHE A 11 -12.91 -4.37 -0.13
CA PHE A 11 -11.48 -4.50 0.12
C PHE A 11 -10.81 -3.15 0.42
N MET A 12 -11.29 -2.06 -0.17
CA MET A 12 -10.78 -0.73 0.18
C MET A 12 -11.14 -0.35 1.62
N ALA A 13 -12.34 -0.69 2.09
CA ALA A 13 -12.73 -0.50 3.49
C ALA A 13 -11.80 -1.29 4.44
N ILE A 14 -11.43 -2.51 4.06
CA ILE A 14 -10.46 -3.31 4.84
C ILE A 14 -9.08 -2.64 4.82
N ALA A 15 -8.64 -2.12 3.68
CA ALA A 15 -7.37 -1.39 3.59
C ALA A 15 -7.35 -0.17 4.53
N HIS A 16 -8.45 0.57 4.62
CA HIS A 16 -8.60 1.66 5.59
C HIS A 16 -8.52 1.18 7.04
N LEU A 17 -9.17 0.06 7.35
CA LEU A 17 -9.09 -0.53 8.67
C LEU A 17 -7.65 -0.94 9.01
N VAL A 18 -6.97 -1.56 8.07
CA VAL A 18 -5.55 -1.93 8.22
C VAL A 18 -4.68 -0.70 8.47
N ALA A 19 -4.94 0.41 7.76
CA ALA A 19 -4.21 1.67 7.93
C ALA A 19 -4.27 2.22 9.35
N THR A 20 -5.33 1.91 10.11
CA THR A 20 -5.46 2.37 11.50
C THR A 20 -4.38 1.81 12.43
N ARG A 21 -3.70 0.75 12.03
CA ARG A 21 -2.58 0.16 12.77
C ARG A 21 -1.24 0.82 12.45
N SER A 22 -1.18 1.71 11.48
CA SER A 22 0.06 2.42 11.13
C SER A 22 0.68 3.10 12.35
N THR A 23 2.00 3.00 12.44
CA THR A 23 2.78 3.66 13.49
C THR A 23 3.46 4.93 13.00
N CYS A 24 3.27 5.30 11.74
CA CYS A 24 3.82 6.52 11.17
C CYS A 24 3.01 7.74 11.63
N LEU A 25 3.72 8.78 12.08
CA LEU A 25 3.10 10.02 12.55
C LEU A 25 2.75 10.98 11.41
N ARG A 26 3.29 10.74 10.21
CA ARG A 26 3.11 11.62 9.06
C ARG A 26 1.94 11.20 8.17
N ARG A 27 1.74 9.90 8.01
CA ARG A 27 0.73 9.34 7.12
C ARG A 27 0.38 7.92 7.53
N GLN A 28 -0.91 7.61 7.51
CA GLN A 28 -1.41 6.25 7.74
C GLN A 28 -1.79 5.63 6.40
N VAL A 29 -1.12 4.55 6.04
CA VAL A 29 -1.34 3.81 4.80
C VAL A 29 -1.65 2.36 5.12
N GLY A 30 -2.63 1.80 4.42
CA GLY A 30 -3.00 0.39 4.52
C GLY A 30 -3.05 -0.26 3.15
N ALA A 31 -2.67 -1.51 3.08
CA ALA A 31 -2.68 -2.31 1.86
C ALA A 31 -3.23 -3.70 2.13
N VAL A 32 -3.98 -4.22 1.17
CA VAL A 32 -4.56 -5.57 1.20
C VAL A 32 -4.27 -6.25 -0.13
N LEU A 33 -3.71 -7.44 -0.08
CA LEU A 33 -3.43 -8.26 -1.25
C LEU A 33 -4.52 -9.32 -1.36
N VAL A 34 -5.15 -9.41 -2.52
CA VAL A 34 -6.34 -10.25 -2.76
C VAL A 34 -6.14 -11.12 -4.00
N LYS A 35 -6.60 -12.36 -3.94
CA LYS A 35 -6.71 -13.25 -5.09
C LYS A 35 -7.98 -14.08 -4.98
N ASP A 36 -8.72 -14.18 -6.07
CA ASP A 36 -9.99 -14.92 -6.10
C ASP A 36 -10.94 -14.51 -4.97
N LYS A 37 -11.00 -13.21 -4.70
CA LYS A 37 -11.82 -12.60 -3.64
C LYS A 37 -11.46 -13.09 -2.23
N ARG A 38 -10.23 -13.54 -2.04
CA ARG A 38 -9.66 -13.95 -0.75
C ARG A 38 -8.48 -13.08 -0.40
N ILE A 39 -8.42 -12.64 0.85
CA ILE A 39 -7.28 -11.88 1.37
C ILE A 39 -6.09 -12.82 1.51
N LEU A 40 -4.99 -12.48 0.86
CA LEU A 40 -3.73 -13.19 0.98
C LEU A 40 -2.88 -12.65 2.13
N ALA A 41 -2.82 -11.32 2.26
CA ALA A 41 -2.04 -10.63 3.27
C ALA A 41 -2.55 -9.21 3.44
N THR A 42 -2.20 -8.61 4.55
CA THR A 42 -2.42 -7.19 4.84
C THR A 42 -1.10 -6.53 5.22
N GLY A 43 -1.00 -5.23 5.07
CA GLY A 43 0.18 -4.47 5.45
C GLY A 43 -0.17 -3.02 5.75
N TYR A 44 0.48 -2.45 6.73
CA TYR A 44 0.42 -1.03 7.05
C TYR A 44 1.84 -0.48 7.17
N ASN A 45 1.98 0.81 7.01
CA ASN A 45 3.30 1.44 7.13
C ASN A 45 3.72 1.58 8.58
N GLY A 46 4.97 1.25 8.86
CA GLY A 46 5.52 1.29 10.22
C GLY A 46 6.92 0.75 10.31
N ALA A 47 7.54 0.93 11.47
CA ALA A 47 8.88 0.44 11.75
C ALA A 47 8.94 -1.10 11.69
N PRO A 48 10.09 -1.67 11.30
CA PRO A 48 10.28 -3.11 11.31
C PRO A 48 10.02 -3.72 12.69
N SER A 49 9.71 -5.02 12.72
CA SER A 49 9.54 -5.76 13.98
C SER A 49 10.76 -5.62 14.88
N ASN A 50 10.54 -5.46 16.17
CA ASN A 50 11.59 -5.27 17.19
C ASN A 50 12.38 -3.95 17.09
N ILE A 51 11.95 -3.04 16.24
CA ILE A 51 12.47 -1.68 16.16
C ILE A 51 11.43 -0.73 16.77
N ALA A 52 11.90 0.25 17.55
CA ALA A 52 11.00 1.23 18.15
C ALA A 52 10.21 2.02 17.13
N HIS A 53 8.96 2.29 17.43
CA HIS A 53 8.11 3.14 16.60
C HIS A 53 8.68 4.55 16.51
N CYS A 54 8.35 5.24 15.41
CA CYS A 54 8.70 6.64 15.26
C CYS A 54 7.99 7.51 16.30
N THR A 55 8.74 8.48 16.85
CA THR A 55 8.19 9.62 17.58
C THR A 55 8.49 10.89 16.80
N PHE A 56 7.89 12.01 17.19
CA PHE A 56 8.21 13.29 16.55
C PHE A 56 9.68 13.66 16.65
N GLU A 57 10.34 13.22 17.72
CA GLU A 57 11.76 13.48 17.97
C GLU A 57 12.68 12.54 17.19
N THR A 58 12.24 11.31 16.95
CA THR A 58 13.04 10.28 16.29
C THR A 58 12.77 10.12 14.79
N CYS A 59 11.73 10.72 14.27
CA CYS A 59 11.46 10.72 12.84
C CYS A 59 12.43 11.66 12.11
N LEU A 60 13.48 11.10 11.52
CA LEU A 60 14.52 11.88 10.84
C LEU A 60 13.97 12.76 9.72
N ARG A 61 12.90 12.32 9.06
CA ARG A 61 12.25 13.11 8.00
C ARG A 61 11.46 14.29 8.57
N SER A 62 10.84 14.13 9.72
CA SER A 62 10.12 15.24 10.39
C SER A 62 11.08 16.23 11.02
N VAL A 63 12.12 15.75 11.71
CA VAL A 63 13.16 16.59 12.30
C VAL A 63 13.89 17.43 11.24
N GLY A 64 14.18 16.85 10.08
CA GLY A 64 14.84 17.53 8.96
C GLY A 64 13.91 18.34 8.06
N ASN A 65 12.61 18.45 8.36
CA ASN A 65 11.61 19.08 7.51
C ASN A 65 11.62 18.58 6.07
N ILE A 66 11.83 17.27 5.89
CA ILE A 66 11.95 16.65 4.57
C ILE A 66 10.55 16.50 3.95
N PRO A 67 10.31 17.00 2.73
CA PRO A 67 9.03 16.84 2.04
C PRO A 67 8.66 15.37 1.82
N SER A 68 7.36 15.11 1.69
CA SER A 68 6.85 13.79 1.36
C SER A 68 7.49 13.25 0.07
N GLY A 69 7.85 11.97 0.06
CA GLY A 69 8.46 11.30 -1.08
C GLY A 69 9.97 11.51 -1.26
N GLN A 70 10.59 12.37 -0.45
CA GLN A 70 12.02 12.63 -0.50
C GLN A 70 12.77 11.92 0.64
N ASN A 71 14.02 11.54 0.38
CA ASN A 71 14.92 10.91 1.33
C ASN A 71 14.25 9.78 2.12
N GLN A 72 13.59 8.89 1.39
CA GLN A 72 12.84 7.77 1.98
C GLN A 72 13.76 6.80 2.74
N GLU A 73 15.04 6.75 2.38
CA GLU A 73 16.08 5.97 3.06
C GLU A 73 16.29 6.38 4.53
N LEU A 74 15.93 7.59 4.88
CA LEU A 74 15.98 8.07 6.27
C LEU A 74 14.77 7.65 7.10
N CYS A 75 13.73 7.14 6.47
CA CYS A 75 12.56 6.63 7.16
C CYS A 75 12.85 5.25 7.71
N ARG A 76 12.65 5.04 9.01
CA ARG A 76 12.77 3.69 9.60
C ARG A 76 11.59 2.79 9.26
N GLY A 77 10.49 3.36 8.79
CA GLY A 77 9.30 2.60 8.45
C GLY A 77 9.37 1.95 7.07
N LEU A 78 8.79 0.77 6.96
CA LEU A 78 8.46 0.20 5.66
C LEU A 78 7.12 0.76 5.19
N HIS A 79 6.93 0.81 3.87
CA HIS A 79 5.66 1.18 3.27
C HIS A 79 4.63 0.03 3.43
N ALA A 80 3.35 0.36 3.39
CA ALA A 80 2.28 -0.63 3.49
C ALA A 80 2.39 -1.69 2.39
N GLU A 81 2.70 -1.28 1.16
CA GLU A 81 2.86 -2.16 0.00
C GLU A 81 4.04 -3.11 0.18
N GLN A 82 5.15 -2.63 0.74
CA GLN A 82 6.30 -3.48 1.07
C GLN A 82 5.91 -4.51 2.12
N ASN A 83 5.25 -4.07 3.18
CA ASN A 83 4.84 -4.96 4.27
C ASN A 83 3.84 -6.03 3.84
N VAL A 84 2.90 -5.71 2.95
CA VAL A 84 1.94 -6.72 2.47
C VAL A 84 2.63 -7.81 1.65
N ILE A 85 3.63 -7.46 0.84
CA ILE A 85 4.42 -8.43 0.08
C ILE A 85 5.30 -9.26 1.02
N ILE A 86 5.93 -8.63 2.00
CA ILE A 86 6.75 -9.31 3.00
C ILE A 86 5.90 -10.28 3.82
N GLN A 87 4.71 -9.89 4.24
CA GLN A 87 3.79 -10.77 4.98
C GLN A 87 3.41 -12.01 4.16
N ALA A 88 3.10 -11.82 2.89
CA ALA A 88 2.84 -12.95 2.00
C ALA A 88 4.05 -13.89 1.89
N ALA A 89 5.25 -13.33 1.71
CA ALA A 89 6.49 -14.09 1.64
C ALA A 89 6.78 -14.85 2.95
N LEU A 90 6.62 -14.19 4.09
CA LEU A 90 6.87 -14.76 5.41
C LEU A 90 5.96 -15.96 5.70
N HIS A 91 4.73 -15.91 5.23
CA HIS A 91 3.74 -16.99 5.43
C HIS A 91 3.66 -17.98 4.25
N GLY A 92 4.54 -17.87 3.28
CA GLY A 92 4.61 -18.81 2.15
C GLY A 92 3.42 -18.72 1.21
N VAL A 93 2.82 -17.56 1.06
CA VAL A 93 1.65 -17.34 0.20
C VAL A 93 2.10 -16.75 -1.13
N SER A 94 1.70 -17.37 -2.24
CA SER A 94 2.00 -16.86 -3.58
C SER A 94 1.25 -15.54 -3.84
N THR A 95 1.98 -14.56 -4.35
CA THR A 95 1.42 -13.25 -4.74
C THR A 95 1.08 -13.16 -6.23
N ARG A 96 1.32 -14.24 -6.98
CA ARG A 96 1.08 -14.27 -8.43
C ARG A 96 -0.39 -14.05 -8.75
N ASP A 97 -0.65 -13.21 -9.74
CA ASP A 97 -1.99 -12.89 -10.26
C ASP A 97 -2.92 -12.25 -9.20
N SER A 98 -2.34 -11.60 -8.20
CA SER A 98 -3.09 -10.92 -7.15
C SER A 98 -3.49 -9.50 -7.54
N ILE A 99 -4.43 -8.95 -6.76
CA ILE A 99 -4.87 -7.56 -6.82
C ILE A 99 -4.44 -6.87 -5.53
N LEU A 100 -3.84 -5.69 -5.65
CA LEU A 100 -3.46 -4.87 -4.50
C LEU A 100 -4.48 -3.75 -4.31
N TYR A 101 -5.05 -3.68 -3.13
CA TYR A 101 -5.84 -2.53 -2.67
C TYR A 101 -4.99 -1.70 -1.72
N CYS A 102 -4.81 -0.44 -2.01
CA CYS A 102 -3.98 0.46 -1.19
C CYS A 102 -4.67 1.81 -1.02
N THR A 103 -4.62 2.36 0.18
CA THR A 103 -5.22 3.68 0.47
C THR A 103 -4.53 4.81 -0.29
N HIS A 104 -3.27 4.62 -0.69
CA HIS A 104 -2.47 5.60 -1.43
C HIS A 104 -1.81 4.93 -2.64
N LYS A 105 -1.63 5.70 -3.71
CA LYS A 105 -0.95 5.22 -4.91
C LYS A 105 0.50 4.86 -4.61
N PRO A 106 0.99 3.69 -5.09
CA PRO A 106 2.36 3.25 -4.83
C PRO A 106 3.42 4.20 -5.41
N CYS A 107 4.50 4.42 -4.64
CA CYS A 107 5.69 5.11 -5.12
C CYS A 107 6.56 4.20 -5.98
N ILE A 108 7.64 4.76 -6.58
CA ILE A 108 8.55 3.98 -7.44
C ILE A 108 9.18 2.80 -6.70
N LEU A 109 9.55 2.94 -5.44
CA LEU A 109 10.13 1.83 -4.66
C LEU A 109 9.16 0.66 -4.56
N CYS A 110 7.90 0.94 -4.26
CA CYS A 110 6.85 -0.07 -4.16
C CYS A 110 6.42 -0.61 -5.53
N ALA A 111 6.37 0.24 -6.56
CA ALA A 111 5.99 -0.16 -7.91
C ALA A 111 6.86 -1.31 -8.43
N LYS A 112 8.18 -1.22 -8.27
CA LYS A 112 9.11 -2.27 -8.67
C LYS A 112 8.83 -3.60 -7.96
N MET A 113 8.57 -3.55 -6.67
CA MET A 113 8.24 -4.74 -5.88
C MET A 113 6.90 -5.34 -6.30
N ILE A 114 5.90 -4.51 -6.52
CA ILE A 114 4.54 -4.90 -6.94
C ILE A 114 4.61 -5.64 -8.28
N ILE A 115 5.37 -5.10 -9.24
CA ILE A 115 5.58 -5.73 -10.56
C ILE A 115 6.19 -7.12 -10.40
N ASN A 116 7.28 -7.23 -9.67
CA ASN A 116 7.99 -8.50 -9.51
C ASN A 116 7.23 -9.51 -8.64
N ALA A 117 6.33 -9.04 -7.79
CA ALA A 117 5.45 -9.91 -7.01
C ALA A 117 4.33 -10.56 -7.83
N GLY A 118 4.16 -10.15 -9.08
CA GLY A 118 3.13 -10.71 -9.97
C GLY A 118 1.73 -10.13 -9.73
N VAL A 119 1.63 -8.98 -9.11
CA VAL A 119 0.37 -8.24 -8.99
C VAL A 119 -0.09 -7.80 -10.38
N VAL A 120 -1.36 -8.00 -10.69
CA VAL A 120 -1.92 -7.70 -12.02
C VAL A 120 -2.80 -6.45 -12.04
N ARG A 121 -3.30 -6.04 -10.88
CA ARG A 121 -4.18 -4.88 -10.74
C ARG A 121 -3.90 -4.17 -9.42
N VAL A 122 -3.87 -2.84 -9.47
CA VAL A 122 -3.75 -1.99 -8.27
C VAL A 122 -4.95 -1.05 -8.20
N VAL A 123 -5.66 -1.09 -7.09
CA VAL A 123 -6.76 -0.18 -6.77
C VAL A 123 -6.30 0.74 -5.65
N TYR A 124 -6.32 2.04 -5.88
CA TYR A 124 -5.87 3.04 -4.92
C TYR A 124 -6.87 4.19 -4.82
N GLU A 125 -6.84 4.90 -3.70
CA GLU A 125 -7.77 6.01 -3.44
C GLU A 125 -7.09 7.37 -3.53
N ASN A 126 -6.01 7.55 -2.79
CA ASN A 126 -5.30 8.82 -2.75
C ASN A 126 -4.20 8.88 -3.81
N PRO A 127 -4.20 9.87 -4.70
CA PRO A 127 -3.15 10.02 -5.69
C PRO A 127 -1.81 10.34 -5.04
N TYR A 128 -0.74 9.91 -5.67
CA TYR A 128 0.63 10.21 -5.29
C TYR A 128 1.42 10.49 -6.57
N PRO A 129 1.96 11.70 -6.75
CA PRO A 129 2.65 12.08 -7.98
C PRO A 129 4.03 11.41 -8.05
N ASP A 130 4.17 10.41 -8.91
CA ASP A 130 5.43 9.73 -9.19
C ASP A 130 5.40 9.23 -10.64
N ALA A 131 5.88 10.08 -11.55
CA ALA A 131 5.85 9.81 -12.98
C ALA A 131 6.65 8.57 -13.37
N LEU A 132 7.75 8.27 -12.66
CA LEU A 132 8.55 7.07 -12.94
C LEU A 132 7.79 5.81 -12.52
N ALA A 133 7.11 5.84 -11.38
CA ALA A 133 6.26 4.74 -10.95
C ALA A 133 5.15 4.48 -11.97
N ASP A 134 4.49 5.52 -12.44
CA ASP A 134 3.43 5.43 -13.44
C ASP A 134 3.93 4.80 -14.73
N ALA A 135 5.08 5.25 -15.24
CA ALA A 135 5.66 4.74 -16.46
C ALA A 135 6.03 3.25 -16.34
N MET A 136 6.61 2.83 -15.22
CA MET A 136 6.98 1.43 -15.00
C MET A 136 5.76 0.52 -14.86
N LEU A 137 4.74 0.95 -14.13
CA LEU A 137 3.51 0.17 -13.95
C LEU A 137 2.76 0.00 -15.28
N GLU A 138 2.73 1.05 -16.11
CA GLU A 138 2.14 1.00 -17.46
C GLU A 138 2.94 0.07 -18.38
N GLU A 139 4.26 0.21 -18.42
CA GLU A 139 5.13 -0.65 -19.22
C GLU A 139 5.00 -2.12 -18.85
N ALA A 140 4.83 -2.42 -17.56
CA ALA A 140 4.61 -3.77 -17.07
C ALA A 140 3.20 -4.31 -17.33
N GLY A 141 2.27 -3.48 -17.80
CA GLY A 141 0.92 -3.87 -18.16
C GLY A 141 -0.02 -4.05 -16.95
N LEU A 142 0.29 -3.45 -15.81
CA LEU A 142 -0.62 -3.49 -14.66
C LEU A 142 -1.84 -2.60 -14.90
N GLU A 143 -3.00 -3.11 -14.50
CA GLU A 143 -4.23 -2.33 -14.48
C GLU A 143 -4.24 -1.42 -13.24
N MET A 144 -4.23 -0.10 -13.46
CA MET A 144 -4.25 0.90 -12.40
C MET A 144 -5.64 1.51 -12.30
N CYS A 145 -6.29 1.39 -11.15
CA CYS A 145 -7.65 1.85 -10.92
C CYS A 145 -7.70 2.82 -9.75
N ILE A 146 -8.23 4.02 -9.99
CA ILE A 146 -8.53 4.94 -8.90
C ILE A 146 -9.88 4.59 -8.29
N PHE A 147 -9.90 4.45 -6.97
CA PHE A 147 -11.14 4.20 -6.22
C PHE A 147 -11.73 5.54 -5.75
N SER A 148 -13.04 5.71 -5.94
CA SER A 148 -13.78 6.83 -5.38
C SER A 148 -15.07 6.32 -4.74
N GLU A 149 -15.31 6.67 -3.49
CA GLU A 149 -16.57 6.35 -2.81
C GLU A 149 -17.76 6.98 -3.56
N GLY A 150 -18.81 6.18 -3.74
CA GLY A 150 -20.09 6.65 -4.30
C GLY A 150 -20.22 6.52 -5.81
N VAL A 151 -19.27 5.96 -6.54
CA VAL A 151 -19.48 5.52 -7.91
C VAL A 151 -19.86 4.05 -7.88
N ILE A 152 -21.11 3.79 -7.50
CA ILE A 152 -21.77 2.55 -7.89
C ILE A 152 -22.19 2.76 -9.34
N SER A 153 -21.38 2.32 -10.22
CA SER A 153 -21.77 2.18 -11.62
C SER A 153 -22.10 0.74 -11.91
#